data_62348bc14ad57f2aa30fb07a7f3545a0
#
_entry.id   62348bc14ad57f2aa30fb07a7f3545a0
#
_cell.length_a   1.000
_cell.length_b   1.000
_cell.length_c   1.000
_cell.angle_alpha   90.00
_cell.angle_beta   90.00
_cell.angle_gamma   90.00
#
_symmetry.space_group_name_H-M   'P 1'
#
loop_
_entity.id
_entity.type
_entity.pdbx_description
1 polymer ?
#
loop_
_entity_poly.entity_id
_entity_poly.type
_entity_poly.pdbx_seq_one_letter_code
_entity_poly.pdbx_strand_id
1 'polypeptide(L)'
;FGGAVNMTTASIGTDFSGEASLSYGSYNTNKQAVRISSGLLGDHWVVDARLTHIGSDGYIDRGATDLKSYMFQTGYYNGRTIVKLLSFGGKAKTYLTYNGVTKDEMKYNGRRYNSGGMYRTEDGRYHTIYNSNDGYPEWQKVDYYDDETDNYLQINNQIVVSHRFNDRWALN
;
A
#
# COMPACT_ATOMS: atom_id res chain seq x y z
N PHE A 1 -10.04 -16.82 19.66
CA PHE A 1 -10.18 -15.36 19.82
C PHE A 1 -10.42 -14.77 18.45
N GLY A 2 -11.52 -14.02 18.25
CA GLY A 2 -11.87 -13.32 17.01
C GLY A 2 -11.83 -11.81 17.23
N GLY A 3 -11.52 -11.06 16.19
CA GLY A 3 -11.61 -9.61 16.16
C GLY A 3 -12.46 -9.19 14.96
N ALA A 4 -13.18 -8.08 15.09
CA ALA A 4 -13.89 -7.45 13.99
C ALA A 4 -13.20 -6.13 13.63
N VAL A 5 -12.95 -5.93 12.35
CA VAL A 5 -12.48 -4.65 11.82
C VAL A 5 -13.61 -4.03 11.03
N ASN A 6 -14.09 -2.87 11.47
CA ASN A 6 -15.07 -2.09 10.74
C ASN A 6 -14.36 -0.95 10.00
N MET A 7 -14.42 -0.96 8.68
CA MET A 7 -13.85 0.08 7.84
C MET A 7 -14.98 0.91 7.25
N THR A 8 -14.96 2.20 7.53
CA THR A 8 -15.91 3.15 6.93
C THR A 8 -15.15 4.04 5.96
N THR A 9 -15.65 4.15 4.73
CA THR A 9 -15.14 5.14 3.78
C THR A 9 -15.45 6.55 4.27
N ALA A 10 -14.56 7.50 3.98
CA ALA A 10 -14.77 8.89 4.33
C ALA A 10 -16.13 9.38 3.80
N SER A 11 -16.87 10.10 4.63
CA SER A 11 -18.12 10.72 4.21
C SER A 11 -17.85 11.72 3.07
N ILE A 12 -18.73 11.72 2.09
CA ILE A 12 -18.69 12.69 1.00
C ILE A 12 -19.24 14.02 1.56
N GLY A 13 -18.44 15.08 1.46
CA GLY A 13 -18.85 16.43 1.87
C GLY A 13 -19.82 17.05 0.87
N THR A 14 -20.62 18.02 1.35
CA THR A 14 -21.53 18.81 0.51
C THR A 14 -20.82 19.97 -0.20
N ASP A 15 -19.65 20.36 0.29
CA ASP A 15 -18.88 21.49 -0.23
C ASP A 15 -17.74 21.02 -1.13
N PHE A 16 -17.41 21.82 -2.13
CA PHE A 16 -16.20 21.61 -2.92
C PHE A 16 -14.97 21.64 -2.02
N SER A 17 -14.10 20.66 -2.16
CA SER A 17 -12.85 20.62 -1.41
C SER A 17 -11.73 19.96 -2.22
N GLY A 18 -10.52 20.44 -1.98
CA GLY A 18 -9.30 19.86 -2.53
C GLY A 18 -8.23 19.79 -1.45
N GLU A 19 -7.49 18.69 -1.45
CA GLU A 19 -6.38 18.47 -0.52
C GLU A 19 -5.20 17.91 -1.30
N ALA A 20 -4.01 18.47 -1.04
CA ALA A 20 -2.75 17.90 -1.50
C ALA A 20 -1.81 17.76 -0.31
N SER A 21 -1.20 16.61 -0.17
CA SER A 21 -0.21 16.36 0.88
C SER A 21 1.07 15.78 0.30
N LEU A 22 2.20 16.32 0.76
CA LEU A 22 3.54 15.87 0.44
C LEU A 22 4.27 15.59 1.74
N SER A 23 4.94 14.45 1.82
CA SER A 23 5.76 14.09 2.96
C SER A 23 7.08 13.50 2.46
N TYR A 24 8.15 13.83 3.14
CA TYR A 24 9.47 13.28 2.87
C TYR A 24 10.15 12.88 4.18
N GLY A 25 10.84 11.75 4.18
CA GLY A 25 11.46 11.18 5.37
C GLY A 25 12.75 10.42 5.08
N SER A 26 13.28 9.74 6.09
CA SER A 26 14.48 8.91 5.99
C SER A 26 14.33 7.83 4.93
N TYR A 27 15.45 7.36 4.39
CA TYR A 27 15.51 6.31 3.36
C TYR A 27 14.73 6.67 2.09
N ASN A 28 14.83 7.94 1.68
CA ASN A 28 14.13 8.47 0.52
C ASN A 28 12.60 8.22 0.57
N THR A 29 12.06 8.05 1.79
CA THR A 29 10.63 7.85 1.95
C THR A 29 9.89 9.10 1.54
N ASN A 30 9.02 8.97 0.55
CA ASN A 30 8.18 10.05 0.08
C ASN A 30 6.74 9.57 -0.05
N LYS A 31 5.81 10.47 0.26
CA LYS A 31 4.38 10.24 0.10
C LYS A 31 3.75 11.46 -0.56
N GLN A 32 2.98 11.20 -1.59
CA GLN A 32 2.21 12.21 -2.31
C GLN A 32 0.75 11.76 -2.30
N ALA A 33 -0.15 12.62 -1.92
CA ALA A 33 -1.57 12.35 -2.00
C ALA A 33 -2.32 13.60 -2.46
N VAL A 34 -3.27 13.40 -3.36
CA VAL A 34 -4.19 14.42 -3.83
C VAL A 34 -5.60 13.88 -3.70
N ARG A 35 -6.48 14.68 -3.16
CA ARG A 35 -7.92 14.42 -3.08
C ARG A 35 -8.67 15.63 -3.62
N ILE A 36 -9.74 15.36 -4.34
CA ILE A 36 -10.68 16.37 -4.80
C ILE A 36 -12.11 15.85 -4.59
N SER A 37 -12.97 16.72 -4.08
CA SER A 37 -14.40 16.48 -3.94
C SER A 37 -15.16 17.61 -4.61
N SER A 38 -16.14 17.26 -5.46
CA SER A 38 -16.95 18.24 -6.16
C SER A 38 -17.90 19.02 -5.25
N GLY A 39 -18.13 18.53 -4.02
CA GLY A 39 -19.30 18.93 -3.28
C GLY A 39 -20.59 18.50 -4.00
N LEU A 40 -21.71 19.06 -3.59
CA LEU A 40 -23.03 18.74 -4.13
C LEU A 40 -23.26 19.48 -5.45
N LEU A 41 -23.38 18.72 -6.55
CA LEU A 41 -23.65 19.23 -7.89
C LEU A 41 -25.14 19.08 -8.20
N GLY A 42 -25.82 20.20 -8.51
CA GLY A 42 -27.24 20.20 -8.87
C GLY A 42 -28.13 19.56 -7.81
N ASP A 43 -27.78 19.72 -6.54
CA ASP A 43 -28.48 19.19 -5.35
C ASP A 43 -28.57 17.65 -5.27
N HIS A 44 -27.95 16.92 -6.19
CA HIS A 44 -28.12 15.48 -6.27
C HIS A 44 -26.83 14.69 -6.42
N TRP A 45 -25.79 15.20 -7.06
CA TRP A 45 -24.60 14.46 -7.41
C TRP A 45 -23.38 14.89 -6.59
N VAL A 46 -22.58 13.93 -6.20
CA VAL A 46 -21.27 14.17 -5.60
C VAL A 46 -20.25 13.27 -6.25
N VAL A 47 -19.08 13.83 -6.53
CA VAL A 47 -17.91 13.08 -7.04
C VAL A 47 -16.72 13.34 -6.13
N ASP A 48 -16.03 12.29 -5.72
CA ASP A 48 -14.81 12.36 -4.90
C ASP A 48 -13.76 11.44 -5.50
N ALA A 49 -12.54 11.93 -5.62
CA ALA A 49 -11.41 11.18 -6.13
C ALA A 49 -10.16 11.41 -5.28
N ARG A 50 -9.38 10.35 -5.09
CA ARG A 50 -8.10 10.39 -4.39
C ARG A 50 -7.06 9.56 -5.10
N LEU A 51 -5.85 10.11 -5.26
CA LEU A 51 -4.67 9.43 -5.74
C LEU A 51 -3.59 9.49 -4.67
N THR A 52 -2.87 8.39 -4.47
CA THR A 52 -1.77 8.33 -3.50
C THR A 52 -0.60 7.54 -4.10
N HIS A 53 0.61 8.05 -3.87
CA HIS A 53 1.85 7.35 -4.14
C HIS A 53 2.72 7.38 -2.88
N ILE A 54 3.35 6.24 -2.57
CA ILE A 54 4.33 6.11 -1.49
C ILE A 54 5.53 5.36 -2.05
N GLY A 55 6.69 5.98 -1.99
CA GLY A 55 7.97 5.37 -2.34
C GLY A 55 8.93 5.38 -1.16
N SER A 56 9.76 4.36 -1.03
CA SER A 56 10.81 4.28 -0.01
C SER A 56 11.90 3.30 -0.45
N ASP A 57 13.17 3.61 -0.15
CA ASP A 57 14.27 2.66 -0.32
C ASP A 57 14.33 1.65 0.85
N GLY A 58 13.62 1.95 1.96
CA GLY A 58 13.57 1.12 3.16
C GLY A 58 14.83 1.19 4.04
N TYR A 59 14.67 0.84 5.30
CA TYR A 59 15.81 0.72 6.24
C TYR A 59 16.66 -0.51 5.93
N ILE A 60 16.03 -1.62 5.61
CA ILE A 60 16.67 -2.89 5.28
C ILE A 60 17.26 -2.80 3.87
N ASP A 61 18.42 -3.38 3.65
CA ASP A 61 19.09 -3.36 2.35
C ASP A 61 18.19 -3.99 1.28
N ARG A 62 18.02 -3.29 0.16
CA ARG A 62 17.08 -3.63 -0.93
C ARG A 62 15.60 -3.66 -0.54
N GLY A 63 15.23 -3.20 0.66
CA GLY A 63 13.84 -3.18 1.16
C GLY A 63 12.95 -2.11 0.52
N ALA A 64 13.15 -1.82 -0.76
CA ALA A 64 12.42 -0.78 -1.46
C ALA A 64 10.92 -1.09 -1.62
N THR A 65 10.12 -0.04 -1.61
CA THR A 65 8.66 -0.09 -1.73
C THR A 65 8.17 0.98 -2.69
N ASP A 66 7.29 0.61 -3.63
CA ASP A 66 6.54 1.52 -4.51
C ASP A 66 5.06 1.15 -4.45
N LEU A 67 4.26 2.01 -3.82
CA LEU A 67 2.82 1.80 -3.61
C LEU A 67 2.05 2.91 -4.31
N LYS A 68 1.13 2.54 -5.19
CA LYS A 68 0.22 3.46 -5.88
C LYS A 68 -1.21 3.05 -5.60
N SER A 69 -2.06 4.00 -5.26
CA SER A 69 -3.48 3.72 -5.03
C SER A 69 -4.37 4.83 -5.54
N TYR A 70 -5.59 4.44 -5.86
CA TYR A 70 -6.66 5.36 -6.22
C TYR A 70 -7.93 5.00 -5.46
N MET A 71 -8.76 5.99 -5.26
CA MET A 71 -10.15 5.86 -4.85
C MET A 71 -10.97 6.83 -5.68
N PHE A 72 -12.05 6.35 -6.24
CA PHE A 72 -13.06 7.14 -6.92
C PHE A 72 -14.42 6.76 -6.36
N GLN A 73 -15.21 7.74 -5.99
CA GLN A 73 -16.59 7.50 -5.60
C GLN A 73 -17.50 8.57 -6.18
N THR A 74 -18.69 8.17 -6.54
CA THR A 74 -19.76 9.08 -6.93
C THR A 74 -21.07 8.65 -6.27
N GLY A 75 -21.89 9.61 -5.93
CA GLY A 75 -23.18 9.37 -5.32
C GLY A 75 -24.27 10.22 -5.98
N TYR A 76 -25.43 9.59 -6.18
CA TYR A 76 -26.67 10.26 -6.51
C TYR A 76 -27.60 10.21 -5.31
N TYR A 77 -28.18 11.35 -4.95
CA TYR A 77 -29.06 11.50 -3.81
C TYR A 77 -30.33 12.23 -4.25
N ASN A 78 -31.46 11.65 -3.97
CA ASN A 78 -32.70 12.38 -3.90
C ASN A 78 -33.48 11.89 -2.67
N GLY A 79 -34.50 12.59 -2.20
CA GLY A 79 -35.15 12.32 -0.92
C GLY A 79 -35.55 10.87 -0.65
N ARG A 80 -35.57 9.98 -1.66
CA ARG A 80 -35.96 8.57 -1.53
C ARG A 80 -34.94 7.58 -2.07
N THR A 81 -34.01 8.01 -2.92
CA THR A 81 -33.06 7.13 -3.60
C THR A 81 -31.63 7.57 -3.34
N ILE A 82 -30.78 6.62 -3.02
CA ILE A 82 -29.34 6.78 -2.93
C ILE A 82 -28.71 5.73 -3.84
N VAL A 83 -27.89 6.18 -4.76
CA VAL A 83 -27.04 5.28 -5.57
C VAL A 83 -25.60 5.71 -5.35
N LYS A 84 -24.75 4.79 -4.93
CA LYS A 84 -23.32 5.03 -4.77
C LYS A 84 -22.53 4.07 -5.66
N LEU A 85 -21.58 4.61 -6.38
CA LEU A 85 -20.54 3.85 -7.07
C LEU A 85 -19.21 4.13 -6.35
N LEU A 86 -18.50 3.07 -5.97
CA LEU A 86 -17.17 3.14 -5.38
C LEU A 86 -16.23 2.26 -6.18
N SER A 87 -15.12 2.83 -6.65
CA SER A 87 -14.03 2.12 -7.29
C SER A 87 -12.74 2.49 -6.56
N PHE A 88 -12.01 1.50 -6.08
CA PHE A 88 -10.73 1.72 -5.45
C PHE A 88 -9.78 0.56 -5.73
N GLY A 89 -8.51 0.88 -5.74
CA GLY A 89 -7.48 -0.12 -5.99
C GLY A 89 -6.09 0.42 -5.79
N GLY A 90 -5.13 -0.46 -5.93
CA GLY A 90 -3.74 -0.11 -5.81
C GLY A 90 -2.82 -1.16 -6.40
N LYS A 91 -1.63 -0.70 -6.73
CA LYS A 91 -0.50 -1.52 -7.14
C LYS A 91 0.59 -1.36 -6.10
N ALA A 92 1.10 -2.48 -5.60
CA ALA A 92 2.26 -2.56 -4.72
C ALA A 92 3.38 -3.29 -5.44
N LYS A 93 4.60 -2.75 -5.34
CA LYS A 93 5.83 -3.45 -5.66
C LYS A 93 6.75 -3.31 -4.45
N THR A 94 7.09 -4.45 -3.82
CA THR A 94 7.95 -4.47 -2.65
C THR A 94 9.04 -5.52 -2.83
N TYR A 95 10.27 -5.19 -2.49
CA TYR A 95 11.34 -6.17 -2.48
C TYR A 95 11.19 -7.12 -1.30
N LEU A 96 11.54 -8.40 -1.50
CA LEU A 96 11.39 -9.43 -0.48
C LEU A 96 12.35 -9.20 0.69
N THR A 97 11.79 -8.98 1.88
CA THR A 97 12.52 -8.76 3.14
C THR A 97 11.95 -9.63 4.28
N TYR A 98 11.38 -10.77 3.92
CA TYR A 98 10.66 -11.64 4.88
C TYR A 98 11.59 -12.46 5.78
N ASN A 99 12.85 -12.61 5.41
CA ASN A 99 13.79 -13.36 6.20
C ASN A 99 14.15 -12.58 7.47
N GLY A 100 13.90 -13.17 8.62
CA GLY A 100 14.40 -12.65 9.88
C GLY A 100 15.91 -12.68 9.91
N VAL A 101 16.52 -11.86 10.77
CA VAL A 101 17.97 -11.79 10.97
C VAL A 101 18.28 -12.23 12.39
N THR A 102 19.17 -13.18 12.56
CA THR A 102 19.66 -13.60 13.85
C THR A 102 20.61 -12.56 14.46
N LYS A 103 20.90 -12.66 15.77
CA LYS A 103 21.86 -11.77 16.43
C LYS A 103 23.25 -11.88 15.83
N ASP A 104 23.64 -13.08 15.41
CA ASP A 104 24.95 -13.33 14.83
C ASP A 104 25.04 -12.80 13.41
N GLU A 105 24.01 -12.98 12.58
CA GLU A 105 23.95 -12.34 11.27
C GLU A 105 24.00 -10.81 11.38
N MET A 106 23.30 -10.22 12.33
CA MET A 106 23.40 -8.76 12.57
C MET A 106 24.80 -8.33 13.00
N LYS A 107 25.50 -9.15 13.77
CA LYS A 107 26.87 -8.88 14.20
C LYS A 107 27.86 -8.86 13.06
N TYR A 108 27.75 -9.81 12.13
CA TYR A 108 28.70 -9.99 11.03
C TYR A 108 28.30 -9.20 9.75
N ASN A 109 27.02 -9.12 9.44
CA ASN A 109 26.51 -8.49 8.23
C ASN A 109 25.85 -7.12 8.44
N GLY A 110 25.69 -6.71 9.72
CA GLY A 110 25.07 -5.44 10.08
C GLY A 110 23.55 -5.52 10.21
N ARG A 111 22.97 -4.45 10.79
CA ARG A 111 21.52 -4.37 11.10
C ARG A 111 20.62 -4.24 9.89
N ARG A 112 21.18 -3.88 8.74
CA ARG A 112 20.42 -3.68 7.51
C ARG A 112 20.43 -4.91 6.60
N TYR A 113 21.13 -5.95 7.02
CA TYR A 113 21.29 -7.17 6.25
C TYR A 113 19.95 -7.77 5.81
N ASN A 114 19.91 -8.18 4.56
CA ASN A 114 18.80 -8.89 3.95
C ASN A 114 19.37 -10.00 3.05
N SER A 115 19.04 -11.23 3.35
CA SER A 115 19.44 -12.39 2.53
C SER A 115 18.49 -12.65 1.35
N GLY A 116 17.39 -11.90 1.24
CA GLY A 116 16.44 -12.06 0.14
C GLY A 116 17.09 -11.80 -1.22
N GLY A 117 16.86 -12.68 -2.17
CA GLY A 117 17.40 -12.58 -3.52
C GLY A 117 18.90 -12.84 -3.65
N MET A 118 19.57 -13.32 -2.60
CA MET A 118 21.01 -13.61 -2.62
C MET A 118 21.32 -14.88 -3.42
N TYR A 119 22.34 -14.82 -4.26
CA TYR A 119 22.90 -15.97 -4.95
C TYR A 119 24.43 -15.94 -4.94
N ARG A 120 25.04 -17.12 -5.04
CA ARG A 120 26.51 -17.26 -5.13
C ARG A 120 26.96 -17.06 -6.56
N THR A 121 28.06 -16.34 -6.74
CA THR A 121 28.68 -16.11 -8.05
C THR A 121 30.17 -15.84 -7.91
N GLU A 122 30.95 -16.22 -8.91
CA GLU A 122 32.40 -15.97 -8.92
C GLU A 122 32.73 -14.49 -9.14
N ASP A 123 31.85 -13.76 -9.81
CA ASP A 123 32.02 -12.32 -10.12
C ASP A 123 31.46 -11.40 -9.03
N GLY A 124 30.81 -11.97 -7.99
CA GLY A 124 30.18 -11.23 -6.91
C GLY A 124 31.16 -10.56 -5.95
N ARG A 125 30.63 -9.70 -5.08
CA ARG A 125 31.39 -9.12 -3.97
C ARG A 125 31.52 -10.13 -2.84
N TYR A 126 32.65 -10.06 -2.12
CA TYR A 126 32.81 -10.84 -0.90
C TYR A 126 31.91 -10.30 0.20
N HIS A 127 31.06 -11.13 0.72
CA HIS A 127 30.29 -10.90 1.93
C HIS A 127 30.63 -11.98 2.97
N THR A 128 30.68 -11.58 4.23
CA THR A 128 30.73 -12.53 5.32
C THR A 128 29.33 -13.07 5.53
N ILE A 129 29.13 -14.33 5.24
CA ILE A 129 27.86 -15.01 5.48
C ILE A 129 28.02 -15.84 6.72
N TYR A 130 27.18 -15.58 7.71
CA TYR A 130 27.11 -16.42 8.89
C TYR A 130 26.35 -17.70 8.55
N ASN A 131 27.03 -18.84 8.66
CA ASN A 131 26.39 -20.14 8.48
C ASN A 131 25.89 -20.63 9.84
N SER A 132 24.58 -20.76 10.00
CA SER A 132 23.94 -21.21 11.23
C SER A 132 24.20 -22.67 11.56
N ASN A 133 24.67 -23.47 10.60
CA ASN A 133 24.88 -24.91 10.79
C ASN A 133 26.19 -25.24 11.53
N ASP A 134 27.23 -24.47 11.30
CA ASP A 134 28.55 -24.67 11.92
C ASP A 134 28.97 -23.54 12.88
N GLY A 135 28.21 -22.46 12.93
CA GLY A 135 28.42 -21.36 13.85
C GLY A 135 29.58 -20.42 13.49
N TYR A 136 30.18 -20.57 12.32
CA TYR A 136 31.31 -19.75 11.88
C TYR A 136 30.94 -18.88 10.67
N PRO A 137 31.48 -17.65 10.60
CA PRO A 137 31.31 -16.81 9.42
C PRO A 137 32.15 -17.36 8.26
N GLU A 138 31.53 -17.50 7.11
CA GLU A 138 32.20 -17.85 5.87
C GLU A 138 32.27 -16.64 4.95
N TRP A 139 33.40 -16.48 4.24
CA TRP A 139 33.53 -15.50 3.21
C TRP A 139 33.06 -16.11 1.88
N GLN A 140 31.97 -15.56 1.34
CA GLN A 140 31.41 -16.02 0.08
C GLN A 140 31.24 -14.85 -0.89
N LYS A 141 31.46 -15.12 -2.16
CA LYS A 141 31.11 -14.18 -3.22
C LYS A 141 29.66 -14.33 -3.56
N VAL A 142 28.91 -13.25 -3.38
CA VAL A 142 27.47 -13.23 -3.61
C VAL A 142 27.07 -11.97 -4.38
N ASP A 143 25.97 -12.08 -5.06
CA ASP A 143 25.22 -11.00 -5.66
C ASP A 143 23.73 -11.18 -5.38
N TYR A 144 22.88 -10.26 -5.80
CA TYR A 144 21.47 -10.24 -5.47
C TYR A 144 20.63 -10.01 -6.72
N TYR A 145 19.54 -10.74 -6.85
CA TYR A 145 18.56 -10.49 -7.90
C TYR A 145 17.86 -9.15 -7.66
N ASP A 146 17.75 -8.34 -8.72
CA ASP A 146 17.08 -7.02 -8.66
C ASP A 146 15.56 -7.12 -8.64
N ASP A 147 15.01 -8.26 -9.07
CA ASP A 147 13.59 -8.48 -9.32
C ASP A 147 12.92 -9.45 -8.33
N GLU A 148 13.58 -9.78 -7.23
CA GLU A 148 12.97 -10.52 -6.10
C GLU A 148 11.91 -9.67 -5.41
N THR A 149 10.87 -9.36 -6.18
CA THR A 149 9.80 -8.45 -5.76
C THR A 149 8.44 -9.11 -5.73
N ASP A 150 7.67 -8.78 -4.71
CA ASP A 150 6.23 -9.02 -4.69
C ASP A 150 5.51 -7.91 -5.46
N ASN A 151 4.72 -8.30 -6.45
CA ASN A 151 3.95 -7.39 -7.28
C ASN A 151 2.46 -7.70 -7.11
N TYR A 152 1.78 -6.85 -6.39
CA TYR A 152 0.37 -7.01 -6.08
C TYR A 152 -0.48 -5.93 -6.74
N LEU A 153 -1.56 -6.34 -7.39
CA LEU A 153 -2.57 -5.44 -7.96
C LEU A 153 -3.95 -5.84 -7.45
N GLN A 154 -4.68 -4.89 -6.89
CA GLN A 154 -6.05 -5.08 -6.46
C GLN A 154 -6.94 -3.95 -6.98
N ILE A 155 -8.11 -4.32 -7.51
CA ILE A 155 -9.14 -3.39 -7.94
C ILE A 155 -10.48 -3.88 -7.38
N ASN A 156 -11.21 -2.98 -6.75
CA ASN A 156 -12.53 -3.26 -6.19
C ASN A 156 -13.53 -2.26 -6.76
N ASN A 157 -14.69 -2.77 -7.16
CA ASN A 157 -15.80 -1.96 -7.63
C ASN A 157 -17.05 -2.36 -6.86
N GLN A 158 -17.78 -1.38 -6.37
CA GLN A 158 -19.00 -1.59 -5.58
C GLN A 158 -20.09 -0.63 -6.05
N ILE A 159 -21.30 -1.14 -6.17
CA ILE A 159 -22.49 -0.36 -6.41
C ILE A 159 -23.42 -0.61 -5.22
N VAL A 160 -23.84 0.47 -4.57
CA VAL A 160 -24.79 0.41 -3.47
C VAL A 160 -26.01 1.21 -3.86
N VAL A 161 -27.18 0.57 -3.78
CA VAL A 161 -28.47 1.19 -4.09
C VAL A 161 -29.36 1.07 -2.86
N SER A 162 -29.88 2.21 -2.41
CA SER A 162 -30.92 2.27 -1.40
C SER A 162 -32.09 3.05 -1.92
N HIS A 163 -33.30 2.51 -1.79
CA HIS A 163 -34.53 3.17 -2.24
C HIS A 163 -35.65 2.94 -1.23
N ARG A 164 -36.28 4.04 -0.80
CA ARG A 164 -37.48 4.00 0.04
C ARG A 164 -38.73 4.09 -0.83
N PHE A 165 -39.43 2.99 -0.97
CA PHE A 165 -40.71 2.94 -1.70
C PHE A 165 -41.82 3.70 -0.96
N ASN A 166 -41.89 3.49 0.35
CA ASN A 166 -42.81 4.15 1.26
C ASN A 166 -42.29 4.00 2.72
N ASP A 167 -43.09 4.40 3.71
CA ASP A 167 -42.67 4.37 5.12
C ASP A 167 -42.55 2.94 5.71
N ARG A 168 -42.98 1.91 4.99
CA ARG A 168 -42.91 0.52 5.43
C ARG A 168 -41.89 -0.32 4.63
N TRP A 169 -41.53 0.10 3.44
CA TRP A 169 -40.69 -0.68 2.52
C TRP A 169 -39.50 0.11 2.03
N ALA A 170 -38.33 -0.43 2.21
CA ALA A 170 -37.08 0.07 1.63
C ALA A 170 -36.23 -1.08 1.09
N LEU A 171 -35.46 -0.80 0.07
CA LEU A 171 -34.38 -1.61 -0.47
C LEU A 171 -33.04 -1.05 0.04
N ASN A 172 -32.17 -1.91 0.53
CA ASN A 172 -30.79 -1.58 0.91
C ASN A 172 -29.82 -2.62 0.37
#